data_0c34d93976d9f74d3110e271d55aa5da
#
_entry.id   0c34d93976d9f74d3110e271d55aa5da
#
_cell.length_a   1.000
_cell.length_b   1.000
_cell.length_c   1.000
_cell.angle_alpha   90.00
_cell.angle_beta   90.00
_cell.angle_gamma   90.00
#
_symmetry.space_group_name_H-M   'P 1'
#
loop_
_entity.id
_entity.type
_entity.pdbx_description
1 polymer ?
#
loop_
_entity_poly.entity_id
_entity_poly.type
_entity_poly.pdbx_seq_one_letter_code
_entity_poly.pdbx_strand_id
1 'polypeptide(L)'
;MTARPSVLVTGANSGIGKTIVSRLARNGYDVAINYKVDAASAEHLANELQQSGIRAIAVYADVGNSKEVQEMFETILSKFGKLDALVNNAGVQVWKPLLEIEEQDWDRVIDTNLKGCYLCTQGVARSMKERRSGAIVNIGSGCNKIPFPNLAAYTASKGGIEMFTKSAALELGPFGIRVNCIAPGAIETERTQTEIADFAKTWSSLTPLGRIGTPDDVASAVEFLLSDNASFITGQTLGVDGGLFVAPRWPNSDYGV
;
A
#
# COMPACT_ATOMS: atom_id res chain seq x y z
N MET A 1 -14.41 5.24 -27.47
CA MET A 1 -13.40 5.49 -26.43
C MET A 1 -13.36 4.26 -25.56
N THR A 2 -12.20 3.63 -25.38
CA THR A 2 -12.01 2.52 -24.46
C THR A 2 -12.30 3.02 -23.03
N ALA A 3 -13.05 2.26 -22.23
CA ALA A 3 -13.33 2.63 -20.85
C ALA A 3 -11.99 2.72 -20.08
N ARG A 4 -11.82 3.75 -19.26
CA ARG A 4 -10.64 3.92 -18.41
C ARG A 4 -10.53 2.76 -17.43
N PRO A 5 -9.31 2.29 -17.12
CA PRO A 5 -9.11 1.35 -16.03
C PRO A 5 -9.50 2.02 -14.69
N SER A 6 -9.92 1.20 -13.73
CA SER A 6 -10.34 1.68 -12.42
C SER A 6 -9.55 1.03 -11.30
N VAL A 7 -9.26 1.78 -10.24
CA VAL A 7 -8.46 1.33 -9.11
C VAL A 7 -9.06 1.76 -7.77
N LEU A 8 -9.01 0.87 -6.80
CA LEU A 8 -9.21 1.20 -5.39
C LEU A 8 -7.86 1.33 -4.70
N VAL A 9 -7.65 2.42 -3.96
CA VAL A 9 -6.49 2.58 -3.05
C VAL A 9 -7.02 2.72 -1.63
N THR A 10 -6.61 1.84 -0.72
CA THR A 10 -7.04 1.90 0.67
C THR A 10 -6.18 2.85 1.50
N GLY A 11 -6.78 3.58 2.46
CA GLY A 11 -6.09 4.58 3.27
C GLY A 11 -5.44 5.67 2.41
N ALA A 12 -6.19 6.22 1.46
CA ALA A 12 -5.64 7.02 0.37
C ALA A 12 -5.87 8.54 0.49
N ASN A 13 -6.37 9.03 1.62
CA ASN A 13 -6.61 10.45 1.86
C ASN A 13 -5.36 11.23 2.33
N SER A 14 -4.22 10.54 2.58
CA SER A 14 -2.97 11.17 3.02
C SER A 14 -1.73 10.38 2.59
N GLY A 15 -0.55 10.95 2.76
CA GLY A 15 0.76 10.31 2.63
C GLY A 15 0.97 9.54 1.33
N ILE A 16 1.49 8.32 1.42
CA ILE A 16 1.79 7.45 0.27
C ILE A 16 0.52 7.17 -0.55
N GLY A 17 -0.60 6.87 0.11
CA GLY A 17 -1.86 6.55 -0.57
C GLY A 17 -2.39 7.70 -1.43
N LYS A 18 -2.36 8.94 -0.92
CA LYS A 18 -2.74 10.15 -1.67
C LYS A 18 -1.88 10.33 -2.92
N THR A 19 -0.57 10.14 -2.80
CA THR A 19 0.36 10.25 -3.93
C THR A 19 0.12 9.16 -4.97
N ILE A 20 -0.15 7.91 -4.53
CA ILE A 20 -0.53 6.81 -5.43
C ILE A 20 -1.79 7.16 -6.22
N VAL A 21 -2.86 7.60 -5.54
CA VAL A 21 -4.12 8.03 -6.19
C VAL A 21 -3.86 9.11 -7.22
N SER A 22 -3.15 10.18 -6.84
CA SER A 22 -2.88 11.32 -7.73
C SER A 22 -2.07 10.91 -8.95
N ARG A 23 -1.10 9.98 -8.79
CA ARG A 23 -0.30 9.47 -9.89
C ARG A 23 -1.12 8.59 -10.84
N LEU A 24 -1.89 7.65 -10.31
CA LEU A 24 -2.72 6.76 -11.12
C LEU A 24 -3.81 7.53 -11.87
N ALA A 25 -4.41 8.55 -11.25
CA ALA A 25 -5.37 9.43 -11.91
C ALA A 25 -4.74 10.18 -13.11
N ARG A 26 -3.53 10.73 -12.95
CA ARG A 26 -2.78 11.36 -14.05
C ARG A 26 -2.48 10.41 -15.20
N ASN A 27 -2.35 9.11 -14.91
CA ASN A 27 -2.13 8.05 -15.89
C ASN A 27 -3.44 7.40 -16.40
N GLY A 28 -4.57 8.09 -16.20
CA GLY A 28 -5.84 7.75 -16.82
C GLY A 28 -6.70 6.73 -16.08
N TYR A 29 -6.38 6.40 -14.82
CA TYR A 29 -7.25 5.58 -13.99
C TYR A 29 -8.41 6.39 -13.42
N ASP A 30 -9.60 5.80 -13.39
CA ASP A 30 -10.67 6.20 -12.49
C ASP A 30 -10.35 5.68 -11.08
N VAL A 31 -10.53 6.48 -10.03
CA VAL A 31 -9.97 6.17 -8.70
C VAL A 31 -11.03 6.17 -7.60
N ALA A 32 -11.03 5.12 -6.80
CA ALA A 32 -11.75 5.06 -5.53
C ALA A 32 -10.75 5.28 -4.37
N ILE A 33 -11.02 6.29 -3.56
CA ILE A 33 -10.20 6.77 -2.46
C ILE A 33 -10.84 6.25 -1.17
N ASN A 34 -10.33 5.15 -0.62
CA ASN A 34 -10.84 4.69 0.66
C ASN A 34 -10.20 5.48 1.80
N TYR A 35 -11.01 5.80 2.78
CA TYR A 35 -10.63 6.44 4.03
C TYR A 35 -11.40 5.83 5.22
N LYS A 36 -10.83 5.91 6.43
CA LYS A 36 -11.49 5.61 7.69
C LYS A 36 -11.66 6.85 8.55
N VAL A 37 -10.71 7.77 8.47
CA VAL A 37 -10.70 9.05 9.19
C VAL A 37 -10.51 10.18 8.19
N ASP A 38 -10.89 11.41 8.58
CA ASP A 38 -10.74 12.61 7.76
C ASP A 38 -11.41 12.51 6.38
N ALA A 39 -12.73 12.45 6.41
CA ALA A 39 -13.57 12.48 5.20
C ALA A 39 -13.30 13.71 4.33
N ALA A 40 -13.07 14.87 4.96
CA ALA A 40 -12.86 16.12 4.24
C ALA A 40 -11.66 16.07 3.30
N SER A 41 -10.53 15.52 3.75
CA SER A 41 -9.35 15.32 2.90
C SER A 41 -9.60 14.36 1.74
N ALA A 42 -10.35 13.28 1.97
CA ALA A 42 -10.69 12.32 0.92
C ALA A 42 -11.62 12.91 -0.13
N GLU A 43 -12.66 13.63 0.31
CA GLU A 43 -13.62 14.31 -0.57
C GLU A 43 -12.96 15.44 -1.35
N HIS A 44 -12.08 16.22 -0.71
CA HIS A 44 -11.31 17.27 -1.38
C HIS A 44 -10.46 16.69 -2.51
N LEU A 45 -9.70 15.62 -2.25
CA LEU A 45 -8.91 14.94 -3.28
C LEU A 45 -9.80 14.40 -4.43
N ALA A 46 -10.94 13.80 -4.10
CA ALA A 46 -11.86 13.31 -5.13
C ALA A 46 -12.37 14.46 -6.02
N ASN A 47 -12.74 15.59 -5.41
CA ASN A 47 -13.22 16.77 -6.13
C ASN A 47 -12.14 17.38 -7.05
N GLU A 48 -10.90 17.51 -6.58
CA GLU A 48 -9.78 17.98 -7.40
C GLU A 48 -9.57 17.10 -8.65
N LEU A 49 -9.63 15.79 -8.48
CA LEU A 49 -9.46 14.84 -9.59
C LEU A 49 -10.66 14.87 -10.56
N GLN A 50 -11.87 15.05 -10.06
CA GLN A 50 -13.07 15.22 -10.90
C GLN A 50 -12.98 16.49 -11.77
N GLN A 51 -12.45 17.60 -11.23
CA GLN A 51 -12.21 18.82 -12.01
C GLN A 51 -11.23 18.60 -13.17
N SER A 52 -10.33 17.61 -13.03
CA SER A 52 -9.39 17.19 -14.09
C SER A 52 -10.01 16.16 -15.06
N GLY A 53 -11.33 15.89 -14.97
CA GLY A 53 -12.04 14.97 -15.85
C GLY A 53 -11.85 13.49 -15.52
N ILE A 54 -11.38 13.15 -14.33
CA ILE A 54 -11.23 11.78 -13.82
C ILE A 54 -12.51 11.41 -13.03
N ARG A 55 -13.01 10.19 -13.18
CA ARG A 55 -14.02 9.69 -12.23
C ARG A 55 -13.32 9.33 -10.93
N ALA A 56 -13.56 10.10 -9.89
CA ALA A 56 -12.99 9.88 -8.56
C ALA A 56 -14.11 9.85 -7.53
N ILE A 57 -14.03 8.94 -6.55
CA ILE A 57 -14.96 8.88 -5.42
C ILE A 57 -14.20 8.66 -4.12
N ALA A 58 -14.64 9.33 -3.05
CA ALA A 58 -14.24 9.04 -1.70
C ALA A 58 -15.21 8.00 -1.11
N VAL A 59 -14.70 6.93 -0.48
CA VAL A 59 -15.51 5.86 0.10
C VAL A 59 -15.02 5.51 1.49
N TYR A 60 -15.89 5.63 2.47
CA TYR A 60 -15.60 5.23 3.85
C TYR A 60 -15.56 3.70 3.98
N ALA A 61 -14.57 3.18 4.68
CA ALA A 61 -14.58 1.84 5.28
C ALA A 61 -13.40 1.69 6.25
N ASP A 62 -13.63 1.07 7.39
CA ASP A 62 -12.57 0.38 8.13
C ASP A 62 -12.25 -0.93 7.40
N VAL A 63 -11.06 -1.03 6.81
CA VAL A 63 -10.65 -2.22 6.06
C VAL A 63 -10.54 -3.48 6.94
N GLY A 64 -10.39 -3.33 8.26
CA GLY A 64 -10.42 -4.43 9.23
C GLY A 64 -11.83 -4.98 9.51
N ASN A 65 -12.88 -4.30 9.05
CA ASN A 65 -14.28 -4.67 9.23
C ASN A 65 -14.86 -5.26 7.93
N SER A 66 -15.19 -6.54 7.93
CA SER A 66 -15.66 -7.25 6.73
C SER A 66 -16.95 -6.68 6.14
N LYS A 67 -17.89 -6.20 7.00
CA LYS A 67 -19.15 -5.61 6.54
C LYS A 67 -18.91 -4.28 5.84
N GLU A 68 -18.09 -3.41 6.41
CA GLU A 68 -17.76 -2.11 5.81
C GLU A 68 -16.98 -2.28 4.50
N VAL A 69 -16.08 -3.28 4.43
CA VAL A 69 -15.38 -3.64 3.18
C VAL A 69 -16.37 -4.10 2.11
N GLN A 70 -17.36 -4.90 2.45
CA GLN A 70 -18.40 -5.32 1.49
C GLN A 70 -19.19 -4.11 0.98
N GLU A 71 -19.69 -3.24 1.86
CA GLU A 71 -20.44 -2.03 1.51
C GLU A 71 -19.61 -1.08 0.64
N MET A 72 -18.30 -0.96 0.93
CA MET A 72 -17.35 -0.20 0.10
C MET A 72 -17.29 -0.75 -1.34
N PHE A 73 -17.12 -2.07 -1.51
CA PHE A 73 -17.08 -2.68 -2.85
C PHE A 73 -18.40 -2.53 -3.60
N GLU A 74 -19.55 -2.71 -2.94
CA GLU A 74 -20.88 -2.50 -3.53
C GLU A 74 -21.00 -1.04 -4.05
N THR A 75 -20.58 -0.06 -3.25
CA THR A 75 -20.58 1.35 -3.64
C THR A 75 -19.67 1.59 -4.85
N ILE A 76 -18.44 1.11 -4.84
CA ILE A 76 -17.49 1.31 -5.93
C ILE A 76 -17.99 0.65 -7.22
N LEU A 77 -18.45 -0.59 -7.15
CA LEU A 77 -18.95 -1.33 -8.32
C LEU A 77 -20.22 -0.68 -8.90
N SER A 78 -21.09 -0.13 -8.07
CA SER A 78 -22.25 0.63 -8.56
C SER A 78 -21.88 1.88 -9.36
N LYS A 79 -20.73 2.52 -9.03
CA LYS A 79 -20.26 3.76 -9.68
C LYS A 79 -19.37 3.51 -10.89
N PHE A 80 -18.48 2.52 -10.79
CA PHE A 80 -17.47 2.25 -11.83
C PHE A 80 -17.83 1.07 -12.73
N GLY A 81 -18.71 0.17 -12.28
CA GLY A 81 -19.10 -1.04 -12.99
C GLY A 81 -18.09 -2.18 -12.83
N LYS A 82 -16.80 -1.85 -12.63
CA LYS A 82 -15.70 -2.81 -12.43
C LYS A 82 -14.57 -2.18 -11.64
N LEU A 83 -13.66 -3.04 -11.14
CA LEU A 83 -12.35 -2.63 -10.63
C LEU A 83 -11.27 -3.46 -11.34
N ASP A 84 -10.31 -2.78 -11.97
CA ASP A 84 -9.21 -3.41 -12.70
C ASP A 84 -7.96 -3.56 -11.83
N ALA A 85 -7.84 -2.74 -10.77
CA ALA A 85 -6.70 -2.75 -9.87
C ALA A 85 -7.11 -2.47 -8.41
N LEU A 86 -6.28 -2.98 -7.48
CA LEU A 86 -6.36 -2.71 -6.05
C LEU A 86 -4.97 -2.37 -5.51
N VAL A 87 -4.89 -1.34 -4.67
CA VAL A 87 -3.72 -1.06 -3.85
C VAL A 87 -4.09 -1.14 -2.38
N ASN A 88 -3.65 -2.18 -1.69
CA ASN A 88 -3.78 -2.33 -0.25
C ASN A 88 -2.69 -1.49 0.43
N ASN A 89 -3.02 -0.22 0.71
CA ASN A 89 -2.10 0.75 1.33
C ASN A 89 -2.47 1.07 2.78
N ALA A 90 -3.72 0.92 3.19
CA ALA A 90 -4.14 1.19 4.57
C ALA A 90 -3.25 0.48 5.58
N GLY A 91 -2.79 1.21 6.59
CA GLY A 91 -1.92 0.64 7.60
C GLY A 91 -1.69 1.57 8.79
N VAL A 92 -1.57 0.94 9.94
CA VAL A 92 -1.27 1.59 11.22
C VAL A 92 -0.08 0.91 11.89
N GLN A 93 0.54 1.62 12.82
CA GLN A 93 1.62 1.09 13.65
C GLN A 93 1.43 1.51 15.10
N VAL A 94 2.05 0.76 16.00
CA VAL A 94 2.14 1.04 17.42
C VAL A 94 3.57 0.86 17.86
N TRP A 95 4.14 1.89 18.46
CA TRP A 95 5.50 1.88 19.01
C TRP A 95 5.43 1.57 20.50
N LYS A 96 5.58 0.30 20.86
CA LYS A 96 5.63 -0.17 22.25
C LYS A 96 6.61 -1.33 22.38
N PRO A 97 7.36 -1.42 23.49
CA PRO A 97 8.11 -2.63 23.84
C PRO A 97 7.20 -3.86 23.83
N LEU A 98 7.73 -5.03 23.46
CA LEU A 98 6.95 -6.28 23.37
C LEU A 98 6.18 -6.60 24.66
N LEU A 99 6.78 -6.32 25.81
CA LEU A 99 6.16 -6.59 27.13
C LEU A 99 5.07 -5.59 27.53
N GLU A 100 4.92 -4.49 26.79
CA GLU A 100 3.98 -3.40 27.08
C GLU A 100 2.88 -3.26 26.01
N ILE A 101 2.97 -4.05 24.94
CA ILE A 101 1.95 -4.01 23.89
C ILE A 101 0.66 -4.65 24.40
N GLU A 102 -0.42 -3.93 24.33
CA GLU A 102 -1.74 -4.42 24.73
C GLU A 102 -2.40 -5.20 23.60
N GLU A 103 -3.26 -6.17 23.95
CA GLU A 103 -4.00 -6.99 22.96
C GLU A 103 -4.77 -6.11 21.96
N GLN A 104 -5.40 -5.04 22.44
CA GLN A 104 -6.14 -4.10 21.59
C GLN A 104 -5.26 -3.39 20.57
N ASP A 105 -4.01 -3.05 20.92
CA ASP A 105 -3.05 -2.44 20.00
C ASP A 105 -2.56 -3.46 18.97
N TRP A 106 -2.32 -4.69 19.41
CA TRP A 106 -1.98 -5.81 18.55
C TRP A 106 -3.11 -6.07 17.53
N ASP A 107 -4.33 -6.26 18.00
CA ASP A 107 -5.50 -6.53 17.18
C ASP A 107 -5.74 -5.41 16.16
N ARG A 108 -5.67 -4.16 16.60
CA ARG A 108 -5.81 -3.00 15.70
C ARG A 108 -4.81 -3.01 14.55
N VAL A 109 -3.55 -3.37 14.83
CA VAL A 109 -2.51 -3.43 13.80
C VAL A 109 -2.74 -4.61 12.86
N ILE A 110 -3.03 -5.79 13.39
CA ILE A 110 -3.29 -6.99 12.58
C ILE A 110 -4.57 -6.84 11.75
N ASP A 111 -5.65 -6.36 12.36
CA ASP A 111 -6.92 -6.17 11.67
C ASP A 111 -6.81 -5.14 10.54
N THR A 112 -6.16 -4.02 10.76
CA THR A 112 -6.02 -3.01 9.72
C THR A 112 -5.05 -3.46 8.63
N ASN A 113 -3.84 -3.89 9.01
CA ASN A 113 -2.76 -4.10 8.03
C ASN A 113 -2.91 -5.42 7.28
N LEU A 114 -3.11 -6.54 7.99
CA LEU A 114 -3.07 -7.88 7.41
C LEU A 114 -4.46 -8.38 7.04
N LYS A 115 -5.41 -8.36 7.99
CA LYS A 115 -6.79 -8.79 7.71
C LYS A 115 -7.46 -7.87 6.68
N GLY A 116 -7.25 -6.55 6.78
CA GLY A 116 -7.75 -5.60 5.78
C GLY A 116 -7.21 -5.88 4.39
N CYS A 117 -5.91 -6.18 4.26
CA CYS A 117 -5.30 -6.60 3.00
C CYS A 117 -5.98 -7.86 2.44
N TYR A 118 -6.23 -8.87 3.28
CA TYR A 118 -6.95 -10.08 2.90
C TYR A 118 -8.39 -9.78 2.45
N LEU A 119 -9.17 -9.05 3.25
CA LEU A 119 -10.57 -8.75 2.96
C LEU A 119 -10.75 -7.98 1.65
N CYS A 120 -9.93 -6.95 1.43
CA CYS A 120 -9.97 -6.17 0.20
C CYS A 120 -9.53 -6.99 -1.01
N THR A 121 -8.48 -7.83 -0.88
CA THR A 121 -8.04 -8.74 -1.95
C THR A 121 -9.15 -9.72 -2.31
N GLN A 122 -9.79 -10.36 -1.33
CA GLN A 122 -10.90 -11.29 -1.57
C GLN A 122 -12.10 -10.60 -2.23
N GLY A 123 -12.44 -9.39 -1.76
CA GLY A 123 -13.57 -8.62 -2.30
C GLY A 123 -13.40 -8.30 -3.79
N VAL A 124 -12.22 -7.80 -4.20
CA VAL A 124 -11.98 -7.46 -5.60
C VAL A 124 -11.76 -8.68 -6.47
N ALA A 125 -11.11 -9.72 -5.96
CA ALA A 125 -10.74 -10.91 -6.72
C ALA A 125 -11.95 -11.66 -7.29
N ARG A 126 -13.11 -11.63 -6.61
CA ARG A 126 -14.36 -12.24 -7.10
C ARG A 126 -14.74 -11.67 -8.47
N SER A 127 -14.77 -10.35 -8.62
CA SER A 127 -15.12 -9.71 -9.89
C SER A 127 -13.99 -9.78 -10.93
N MET A 128 -12.72 -9.75 -10.52
CA MET A 128 -11.57 -9.91 -11.41
C MET A 128 -11.50 -11.32 -12.00
N LYS A 129 -11.84 -12.35 -11.21
CA LYS A 129 -11.86 -13.74 -11.64
C LYS A 129 -12.80 -13.97 -12.84
N GLU A 130 -13.99 -13.38 -12.82
CA GLU A 130 -14.97 -13.49 -13.91
C GLU A 130 -14.43 -12.90 -15.22
N ARG A 131 -13.68 -11.80 -15.13
CA ARG A 131 -13.06 -11.14 -16.28
C ARG A 131 -11.70 -11.72 -16.66
N ARG A 132 -11.16 -12.62 -15.85
CA ARG A 132 -9.81 -13.21 -15.98
C ARG A 132 -8.71 -12.15 -16.15
N SER A 133 -8.83 -11.05 -15.44
CA SER A 133 -7.89 -9.91 -15.50
C SER A 133 -7.94 -9.08 -14.23
N GLY A 134 -6.78 -8.72 -13.72
CA GLY A 134 -6.64 -7.84 -12.56
C GLY A 134 -5.20 -7.69 -12.08
N ALA A 135 -4.92 -6.60 -11.37
CA ALA A 135 -3.64 -6.37 -10.72
C ALA A 135 -3.82 -5.86 -9.29
N ILE A 136 -3.12 -6.48 -8.35
CA ILE A 136 -3.19 -6.13 -6.92
C ILE A 136 -1.77 -5.82 -6.44
N VAL A 137 -1.61 -4.68 -5.76
CA VAL A 137 -0.36 -4.30 -5.10
C VAL A 137 -0.62 -4.12 -3.60
N ASN A 138 0.12 -4.85 -2.80
CA ASN A 138 0.10 -4.74 -1.35
C ASN A 138 1.26 -3.88 -0.86
N ILE A 139 1.01 -2.91 0.02
CA ILE A 139 2.08 -2.10 0.61
C ILE A 139 2.59 -2.78 1.89
N GLY A 140 3.71 -3.44 1.73
CA GLY A 140 4.49 -4.04 2.82
C GLY A 140 5.32 -3.01 3.58
N SER A 141 6.54 -3.41 3.92
CA SER A 141 7.57 -2.56 4.55
C SER A 141 8.91 -3.30 4.51
N GLY A 142 10.02 -2.59 4.59
CA GLY A 142 11.31 -3.22 4.87
C GLY A 142 11.37 -4.01 6.18
N CYS A 143 10.42 -3.76 7.11
CA CYS A 143 10.25 -4.56 8.33
C CYS A 143 9.92 -6.05 8.08
N ASN A 144 9.52 -6.42 6.87
CA ASN A 144 9.34 -7.82 6.48
C ASN A 144 10.67 -8.59 6.36
N LYS A 145 11.80 -7.86 6.25
CA LYS A 145 13.15 -8.42 6.13
C LYS A 145 13.99 -8.20 7.38
N ILE A 146 13.93 -7.01 7.96
CA ILE A 146 14.69 -6.63 9.15
C ILE A 146 13.71 -6.07 10.18
N PRO A 147 13.47 -6.79 11.30
CA PRO A 147 12.57 -6.32 12.33
C PRO A 147 13.17 -5.10 13.07
N PHE A 148 12.28 -4.21 13.54
CA PHE A 148 12.67 -3.10 14.39
C PHE A 148 12.17 -3.30 15.82
N PRO A 149 12.96 -2.92 16.84
CA PRO A 149 12.49 -2.89 18.21
C PRO A 149 11.21 -2.04 18.35
N ASN A 150 10.37 -2.40 19.29
CA ASN A 150 9.10 -1.73 19.62
C ASN A 150 8.04 -1.73 18.50
N LEU A 151 8.22 -2.54 17.45
CA LEU A 151 7.29 -2.68 16.32
C LEU A 151 6.83 -4.12 16.11
N ALA A 152 6.67 -4.91 17.17
CA ALA A 152 6.36 -6.35 17.06
C ALA A 152 5.11 -6.63 16.21
N ALA A 153 3.96 -6.01 16.53
CA ALA A 153 2.71 -6.20 15.79
C ALA A 153 2.82 -5.73 14.34
N TYR A 154 3.44 -4.57 14.13
CA TYR A 154 3.66 -4.04 12.78
C TYR A 154 4.53 -4.95 11.94
N THR A 155 5.67 -5.40 12.47
CA THR A 155 6.60 -6.33 11.80
C THR A 155 5.89 -7.65 11.46
N ALA A 156 5.12 -8.22 12.39
CA ALA A 156 4.33 -9.42 12.16
C ALA A 156 3.32 -9.21 11.02
N SER A 157 2.59 -8.08 11.04
CA SER A 157 1.62 -7.76 9.99
C SER A 157 2.27 -7.62 8.61
N LYS A 158 3.44 -6.97 8.52
CA LYS A 158 4.14 -6.72 7.25
C LYS A 158 4.83 -7.99 6.72
N GLY A 159 5.35 -8.85 7.59
CA GLY A 159 5.80 -10.19 7.23
C GLY A 159 4.64 -11.07 6.72
N GLY A 160 3.49 -10.99 7.40
CA GLY A 160 2.26 -11.65 6.96
C GLY A 160 1.78 -11.20 5.58
N ILE A 161 1.83 -9.89 5.28
CA ILE A 161 1.47 -9.34 3.96
C ILE A 161 2.38 -9.92 2.85
N GLU A 162 3.69 -10.06 3.09
CA GLU A 162 4.59 -10.66 2.11
C GLU A 162 4.20 -12.10 1.79
N MET A 163 3.98 -12.92 2.82
CA MET A 163 3.58 -14.31 2.62
C MET A 163 2.18 -14.43 2.02
N PHE A 164 1.23 -13.59 2.46
CA PHE A 164 -0.10 -13.52 1.86
C PHE A 164 -0.05 -13.16 0.37
N THR A 165 0.83 -12.24 -0.03
CA THR A 165 1.05 -11.88 -1.43
C THR A 165 1.43 -13.09 -2.28
N LYS A 166 2.36 -13.91 -1.79
CA LYS A 166 2.82 -15.14 -2.48
C LYS A 166 1.69 -16.16 -2.60
N SER A 167 0.94 -16.40 -1.52
CA SER A 167 -0.21 -17.29 -1.52
C SER A 167 -1.31 -16.82 -2.49
N ALA A 168 -1.68 -15.54 -2.40
CA ALA A 168 -2.68 -14.94 -3.29
C ALA A 168 -2.26 -14.99 -4.76
N ALA A 169 -0.98 -14.78 -5.06
CA ALA A 169 -0.47 -14.89 -6.43
C ALA A 169 -0.60 -16.31 -6.99
N LEU A 170 -0.34 -17.34 -6.18
CA LEU A 170 -0.52 -18.74 -6.59
C LEU A 170 -1.99 -19.08 -6.84
N GLU A 171 -2.88 -18.64 -5.97
CA GLU A 171 -4.31 -18.96 -6.06
C GLU A 171 -5.05 -18.16 -7.14
N LEU A 172 -4.65 -16.91 -7.37
CA LEU A 172 -5.31 -15.99 -8.30
C LEU A 172 -4.68 -15.98 -9.69
N GLY A 173 -3.42 -16.40 -9.84
CA GLY A 173 -2.71 -16.48 -11.11
C GLY A 173 -3.44 -17.27 -12.20
N PRO A 174 -4.04 -18.46 -11.92
CA PRO A 174 -4.85 -19.20 -12.90
C PRO A 174 -6.03 -18.41 -13.49
N PHE A 175 -6.43 -17.33 -12.81
CA PHE A 175 -7.50 -16.42 -13.28
C PHE A 175 -6.97 -15.15 -13.94
N GLY A 176 -5.66 -15.08 -14.26
CA GLY A 176 -5.07 -13.91 -14.89
C GLY A 176 -4.93 -12.70 -13.96
N ILE A 177 -4.94 -12.91 -12.64
CA ILE A 177 -4.81 -11.85 -11.64
C ILE A 177 -3.39 -11.88 -11.07
N ARG A 178 -2.68 -10.77 -11.15
CA ARG A 178 -1.34 -10.60 -10.59
C ARG A 178 -1.42 -9.99 -9.20
N VAL A 179 -0.63 -10.49 -8.27
CA VAL A 179 -0.55 -9.97 -6.89
C VAL A 179 0.92 -9.78 -6.53
N ASN A 180 1.31 -8.55 -6.23
CA ASN A 180 2.68 -8.21 -5.83
C ASN A 180 2.69 -7.35 -4.57
N CYS A 181 3.85 -7.26 -3.94
CA CYS A 181 4.09 -6.43 -2.76
C CYS A 181 5.15 -5.37 -3.08
N ILE A 182 4.98 -4.18 -2.54
CA ILE A 182 6.03 -3.17 -2.45
C ILE A 182 6.44 -3.05 -1.00
N ALA A 183 7.74 -3.06 -0.73
CA ALA A 183 8.32 -2.88 0.59
C ALA A 183 9.07 -1.54 0.65
N PRO A 184 8.41 -0.45 1.09
CA PRO A 184 9.05 0.85 1.24
C PRO A 184 10.11 0.82 2.35
N GLY A 185 11.18 1.59 2.16
CA GLY A 185 12.16 1.94 3.19
C GLY A 185 11.71 3.13 4.04
N ALA A 186 12.66 4.00 4.38
CA ALA A 186 12.38 5.26 5.05
C ALA A 186 11.80 6.25 4.05
N ILE A 187 10.49 6.49 4.13
CA ILE A 187 9.76 7.40 3.23
C ILE A 187 9.32 8.65 4.01
N GLU A 188 9.60 9.81 3.44
CA GLU A 188 9.15 11.08 4.00
C GLU A 188 7.64 11.25 3.81
N THR A 189 6.92 11.44 4.90
CA THR A 189 5.49 11.73 4.92
C THR A 189 5.20 12.78 5.98
N GLU A 190 4.05 13.44 5.93
CA GLU A 190 3.62 14.38 6.98
C GLU A 190 3.74 13.75 8.39
N ARG A 191 3.42 12.46 8.51
CA ARG A 191 3.54 11.73 9.76
C ARG A 191 4.98 11.54 10.21
N THR A 192 5.89 11.12 9.34
CA THR A 192 7.29 10.87 9.70
C THR A 192 8.03 12.16 10.04
N GLN A 193 7.64 13.29 9.46
CA GLN A 193 8.18 14.60 9.79
C GLN A 193 7.78 15.07 11.20
N THR A 194 6.59 14.66 11.68
CA THR A 194 6.08 15.07 12.99
C THR A 194 6.44 14.10 14.12
N GLU A 195 6.51 12.78 13.84
CA GLU A 195 6.71 11.75 14.86
C GLU A 195 8.19 11.55 15.24
N ILE A 196 9.13 11.82 14.35
CA ILE A 196 10.56 11.48 14.55
C ILE A 196 11.44 12.70 14.25
N ALA A 197 12.07 13.23 15.29
CA ALA A 197 13.06 14.29 15.13
C ALA A 197 14.23 13.82 14.24
N ASP A 198 14.74 14.69 13.36
CA ASP A 198 15.86 14.40 12.46
C ASP A 198 15.67 13.15 11.57
N PHE A 199 14.42 12.74 11.29
CA PHE A 199 14.12 11.54 10.49
C PHE A 199 14.91 11.51 9.18
N ALA A 200 14.82 12.57 8.40
CA ALA A 200 15.49 12.65 7.10
C ALA A 200 17.01 12.49 7.22
N LYS A 201 17.63 13.21 8.16
CA LYS A 201 19.09 13.17 8.39
C LYS A 201 19.55 11.78 8.83
N THR A 202 18.86 11.18 9.79
CA THR A 202 19.21 9.88 10.35
C THR A 202 19.13 8.79 9.28
N TRP A 203 18.01 8.72 8.56
CA TRP A 203 17.79 7.65 7.60
C TRP A 203 18.55 7.86 6.27
N SER A 204 18.80 9.10 5.85
CA SER A 204 19.65 9.36 4.67
C SER A 204 21.07 8.83 4.85
N SER A 205 21.64 8.97 6.06
CA SER A 205 22.99 8.47 6.35
C SER A 205 23.10 6.93 6.34
N LEU A 206 21.97 6.23 6.50
CA LEU A 206 21.89 4.77 6.49
C LEU A 206 21.48 4.20 5.13
N THR A 207 21.01 5.06 4.23
CA THR A 207 20.51 4.67 2.91
C THR A 207 21.60 4.82 1.87
N PRO A 208 21.98 3.75 1.14
CA PRO A 208 23.05 3.80 0.12
C PRO A 208 22.87 4.90 -0.94
N LEU A 209 21.64 5.22 -1.33
CA LEU A 209 21.38 6.34 -2.24
C LEU A 209 21.52 7.73 -1.61
N GLY A 210 21.91 7.84 -0.32
CA GLY A 210 22.19 9.09 0.38
C GLY A 210 20.97 9.98 0.64
N ARG A 211 19.76 9.48 0.45
CA ARG A 211 18.50 10.19 0.72
C ARG A 211 17.43 9.26 1.27
N ILE A 212 16.45 9.82 1.94
CA ILE A 212 15.19 9.11 2.20
C ILE A 212 14.35 9.06 0.92
N GLY A 213 13.42 8.11 0.86
CA GLY A 213 12.45 8.02 -0.23
C GLY A 213 11.33 9.04 -0.07
N THR A 214 10.64 9.31 -1.17
CA THR A 214 9.43 10.12 -1.22
C THR A 214 8.22 9.23 -1.50
N PRO A 215 6.99 9.68 -1.20
CA PRO A 215 5.78 8.97 -1.62
C PRO A 215 5.73 8.70 -3.14
N ASP A 216 6.35 9.58 -3.96
CA ASP A 216 6.40 9.42 -5.42
C ASP A 216 7.33 8.29 -5.86
N ASP A 217 8.42 8.01 -5.13
CA ASP A 217 9.26 6.82 -5.37
C ASP A 217 8.41 5.54 -5.24
N VAL A 218 7.55 5.47 -4.22
CA VAL A 218 6.64 4.34 -4.00
C VAL A 218 5.54 4.29 -5.05
N ALA A 219 4.92 5.43 -5.36
CA ALA A 219 3.83 5.51 -6.34
C ALA A 219 4.28 5.11 -7.74
N SER A 220 5.54 5.41 -8.13
CA SER A 220 6.13 4.98 -9.39
C SER A 220 6.24 3.46 -9.51
N ALA A 221 6.65 2.79 -8.43
CA ALA A 221 6.73 1.34 -8.40
C ALA A 221 5.34 0.68 -8.41
N VAL A 222 4.34 1.29 -7.72
CA VAL A 222 2.93 0.84 -7.78
C VAL A 222 2.42 0.91 -9.20
N GLU A 223 2.59 2.05 -9.87
CA GLU A 223 2.17 2.25 -11.27
C GLU A 223 2.76 1.18 -12.19
N PHE A 224 4.07 0.93 -12.09
CA PHE A 224 4.74 -0.11 -12.87
C PHE A 224 4.12 -1.50 -12.62
N LEU A 225 3.95 -1.89 -11.36
CA LEU A 225 3.41 -3.22 -11.03
C LEU A 225 1.93 -3.39 -11.42
N LEU A 226 1.16 -2.30 -11.50
CA LEU A 226 -0.22 -2.35 -11.99
C LEU A 226 -0.31 -2.40 -13.52
N SER A 227 0.69 -1.90 -14.23
CA SER A 227 0.70 -1.80 -15.71
C SER A 227 0.95 -3.14 -16.41
N ASP A 228 0.72 -3.16 -17.74
CA ASP A 228 1.01 -4.30 -18.62
C ASP A 228 2.52 -4.57 -18.75
N ASN A 229 3.38 -3.58 -18.47
CA ASN A 229 4.83 -3.77 -18.41
C ASN A 229 5.27 -4.77 -17.33
N ALA A 230 4.41 -5.05 -16.35
CA ALA A 230 4.60 -6.06 -15.30
C ALA A 230 3.76 -7.32 -15.54
N SER A 231 3.33 -7.61 -16.78
CA SER A 231 2.41 -8.71 -17.10
C SER A 231 2.90 -10.10 -16.71
N PHE A 232 4.22 -10.30 -16.58
CA PHE A 232 4.82 -11.56 -16.16
C PHE A 232 5.42 -11.51 -14.75
N ILE A 233 5.00 -10.53 -13.94
CA ILE A 233 5.45 -10.34 -12.55
C ILE A 233 4.29 -10.58 -11.59
N THR A 234 4.38 -11.64 -10.78
CA THR A 234 3.42 -11.95 -9.71
C THR A 234 4.11 -12.66 -8.54
N GLY A 235 3.60 -12.51 -7.33
CA GLY A 235 4.16 -13.09 -6.10
C GLY A 235 5.46 -12.44 -5.63
N GLN A 236 5.87 -11.31 -6.20
CA GLN A 236 7.13 -10.66 -5.88
C GLN A 236 6.96 -9.58 -4.81
N THR A 237 8.03 -9.39 -4.03
CA THR A 237 8.19 -8.24 -3.13
C THR A 237 9.32 -7.36 -3.66
N LEU A 238 8.95 -6.16 -4.12
CA LEU A 238 9.89 -5.16 -4.63
C LEU A 238 10.25 -4.17 -3.51
N GLY A 239 11.53 -4.11 -3.14
CA GLY A 239 12.04 -3.08 -2.25
C GLY A 239 12.07 -1.71 -2.93
N VAL A 240 11.54 -0.69 -2.27
CA VAL A 240 11.64 0.72 -2.67
C VAL A 240 12.25 1.47 -1.48
N ASP A 241 13.52 1.25 -1.26
CA ASP A 241 14.21 1.54 -0.01
C ASP A 241 15.58 2.23 -0.18
N GLY A 242 15.98 2.54 -1.41
CA GLY A 242 17.29 3.12 -1.71
C GLY A 242 18.49 2.25 -1.32
N GLY A 243 18.26 0.94 -1.16
CA GLY A 243 19.27 -0.04 -0.73
C GLY A 243 19.38 -0.20 0.80
N LEU A 244 18.53 0.46 1.58
CA LEU A 244 18.58 0.46 3.04
C LEU A 244 18.59 -0.96 3.66
N PHE A 245 17.79 -1.88 3.10
CA PHE A 245 17.64 -3.23 3.65
C PHE A 245 18.52 -4.30 3.00
N VAL A 246 19.36 -3.92 2.05
CA VAL A 246 20.39 -4.81 1.48
C VAL A 246 21.80 -4.43 1.92
N ALA A 247 21.99 -3.24 2.48
CA ALA A 247 23.28 -2.79 2.98
C ALA A 247 23.66 -3.57 4.25
N PRO A 248 24.75 -4.33 4.25
CA PRO A 248 25.22 -4.98 5.46
C PRO A 248 25.73 -3.90 6.43
N ARG A 249 25.36 -4.03 7.70
CA ARG A 249 25.98 -3.22 8.77
C ARG A 249 27.32 -3.82 9.15
N TRP A 250 28.35 -3.57 8.31
CA TRP A 250 29.72 -3.95 8.64
C TRP A 250 30.31 -2.97 9.66
N PRO A 251 30.89 -3.43 10.77
CA PRO A 251 31.63 -2.54 11.65
C PRO A 251 32.89 -2.04 10.91
N ASN A 252 33.02 -0.72 10.75
CA ASN A 252 34.21 -0.02 10.25
C ASN A 252 34.76 -0.61 8.92
N SER A 253 33.96 -0.67 7.88
CA SER A 253 34.47 -1.01 6.57
C SER A 253 35.05 0.22 5.88
N ASP A 254 36.37 0.38 5.92
CA ASP A 254 37.13 1.26 5.04
C ASP A 254 37.13 0.72 3.59
N TYR A 255 35.95 0.43 3.06
CA TYR A 255 35.80 0.12 1.63
C TYR A 255 35.65 1.40 0.82
N GLY A 256 36.44 2.43 1.05
CA GLY A 256 36.76 3.53 0.16
C GLY A 256 35.68 4.00 -0.82
N VAL A 257 34.39 3.93 -0.44
CA VAL A 257 33.25 4.40 -1.26
C VAL A 257 32.59 5.56 -0.53
#